data_be1569d97f0304d5c0b6ccca5f356777
#
_entry.id   be1569d97f0304d5c0b6ccca5f356777
#
_cell.length_a   1.000
_cell.length_b   1.000
_cell.length_c   1.000
_cell.angle_alpha   90.00
_cell.angle_beta   90.00
_cell.angle_gamma   90.00
#
_symmetry.space_group_name_H-M   'P 1'
#
loop_
_entity.id
_entity.type
_entity.pdbx_description
1 polymer ?
#
loop_
_entity_poly.entity_id
_entity_poly.type
_entity_poly.pdbx_seq_one_letter_code
_entity_poly.pdbx_strand_id
1 'polypeptide(L)'
;GTHALLGVLAQYSGQTWEERWLASGYDAAPRTWFEHDALPHYEHWSPTLKALNALLRVRALRPSYSWLLDSKQRVALGRFLDSNGGPDLERLRTLPAYRDAVPKYQADAEKALARVMIRTGKNIGQLCGDDLLFYADVVRTSGRQRREHLIWELLVALGPLAEEAPTLRATWSARGNTRQHSAATLVDRYGIPASGVRDLLVGYLEELQPN
;
A
#
# COMPACT_ATOMS: atom_id res chain seq x y z
N GLY A 1 -6.54 8.06 -23.68
CA GLY A 1 -6.17 7.87 -22.25
C GLY A 1 -5.03 6.90 -22.06
N THR A 2 -5.24 5.59 -22.30
CA THR A 2 -4.22 4.56 -22.03
C THR A 2 -2.96 4.75 -22.88
N HIS A 3 -3.09 4.97 -24.18
CA HIS A 3 -1.95 5.24 -25.07
C HIS A 3 -1.17 6.50 -24.65
N ALA A 4 -1.86 7.56 -24.23
CA ALA A 4 -1.19 8.78 -23.79
C ALA A 4 -0.39 8.54 -22.51
N LEU A 5 -0.97 7.91 -21.51
CA LEU A 5 -0.27 7.61 -20.25
C LEU A 5 0.93 6.65 -20.48
N LEU A 6 0.73 5.58 -21.25
CA LEU A 6 1.83 4.66 -21.60
C LEU A 6 2.90 5.33 -22.44
N GLY A 7 2.51 6.21 -23.39
CA GLY A 7 3.45 7.00 -24.20
C GLY A 7 4.31 7.93 -23.36
N VAL A 8 3.73 8.56 -22.33
CA VAL A 8 4.49 9.39 -21.38
C VAL A 8 5.42 8.52 -20.54
N LEU A 9 4.92 7.42 -19.98
CA LEU A 9 5.75 6.53 -19.17
C LEU A 9 6.88 5.86 -19.99
N ALA A 10 6.67 5.64 -21.29
CA ALA A 10 7.70 5.08 -22.17
C ALA A 10 8.94 5.98 -22.35
N GLN A 11 8.83 7.28 -22.04
CA GLN A 11 9.94 8.23 -22.11
C GLN A 11 10.92 8.09 -20.93
N TYR A 12 10.51 7.43 -19.86
CA TYR A 12 11.33 7.22 -18.67
C TYR A 12 12.06 5.89 -18.70
N SER A 13 13.21 5.82 -18.02
CA SER A 13 14.00 4.61 -17.90
C SER A 13 13.28 3.55 -17.06
N GLY A 14 13.46 2.29 -17.43
CA GLY A 14 12.91 1.13 -16.71
C GLY A 14 12.50 0.01 -17.67
N GLN A 15 12.55 -1.22 -17.17
CA GLN A 15 12.11 -2.40 -17.91
C GLN A 15 10.60 -2.64 -17.75
N THR A 16 10.08 -2.31 -16.55
CA THR A 16 8.68 -2.47 -16.21
C THR A 16 7.95 -1.13 -16.18
N TRP A 17 6.62 -1.14 -16.26
CA TRP A 17 5.82 0.07 -16.11
C TRP A 17 5.91 0.66 -14.69
N GLU A 18 6.10 -0.17 -13.68
CA GLU A 18 6.35 0.27 -12.30
C GLU A 18 7.66 1.05 -12.18
N GLU A 19 8.75 0.53 -12.74
CA GLU A 19 10.04 1.24 -12.75
C GLU A 19 9.95 2.59 -13.46
N ARG A 20 9.26 2.62 -14.60
CA ARG A 20 9.03 3.87 -15.36
C ARG A 20 8.17 4.86 -14.59
N TRP A 21 7.16 4.37 -13.86
CA TRP A 21 6.35 5.18 -12.96
C TRP A 21 7.18 5.81 -11.85
N LEU A 22 8.06 5.04 -11.23
CA LEU A 22 8.97 5.56 -10.20
C LEU A 22 9.98 6.55 -10.79
N ALA A 23 10.58 6.23 -11.94
CA ALA A 23 11.54 7.10 -12.63
C ALA A 23 10.91 8.42 -13.10
N SER A 24 9.61 8.46 -13.38
CA SER A 24 8.90 9.69 -13.72
C SER A 24 8.73 10.67 -12.56
N GLY A 25 8.92 10.22 -11.32
CA GLY A 25 8.64 11.02 -10.12
C GLY A 25 7.15 11.15 -9.79
N TYR A 26 6.26 10.56 -10.55
CA TYR A 26 4.79 10.68 -10.33
C TYR A 26 4.34 10.10 -8.99
N ASP A 27 5.05 9.10 -8.48
CA ASP A 27 4.78 8.52 -7.18
C ASP A 27 5.06 9.49 -6.01
N ALA A 28 6.07 10.36 -6.18
CA ALA A 28 6.42 11.40 -5.21
C ALA A 28 5.54 12.66 -5.33
N ALA A 29 4.87 12.85 -6.47
CA ALA A 29 4.05 14.02 -6.77
C ALA A 29 2.58 13.64 -7.02
N PRO A 30 1.86 13.08 -6.04
CA PRO A 30 0.53 12.52 -6.23
C PRO A 30 -0.54 13.55 -6.66
N ARG A 31 -0.26 14.83 -6.47
CA ARG A 31 -1.24 15.90 -6.79
C ARG A 31 -1.06 16.52 -8.15
N THR A 32 0.12 16.38 -8.75
CA THR A 32 0.52 17.10 -9.97
C THR A 32 0.91 16.17 -11.12
N TRP A 33 0.96 14.85 -10.90
CA TRP A 33 1.36 13.88 -11.91
C TRP A 33 0.55 13.97 -13.21
N PHE A 34 -0.70 14.40 -13.14
CA PHE A 34 -1.60 14.57 -14.29
C PHE A 34 -1.48 15.94 -14.97
N GLU A 35 -0.73 16.87 -14.41
CA GLU A 35 -0.48 18.21 -14.95
C GLU A 35 0.65 18.21 -15.99
N HIS A 36 1.20 17.03 -16.31
CA HIS A 36 2.26 16.89 -17.28
C HIS A 36 1.79 17.28 -18.66
N ASP A 37 2.54 18.16 -19.37
CA ASP A 37 2.18 18.74 -20.67
C ASP A 37 1.86 17.71 -21.76
N ALA A 38 2.46 16.51 -21.69
CA ALA A 38 2.20 15.44 -22.63
C ALA A 38 0.90 14.65 -22.32
N LEU A 39 0.27 14.87 -21.17
CA LEU A 39 -1.04 14.29 -20.87
C LEU A 39 -2.12 15.26 -21.36
N PRO A 40 -3.19 14.74 -21.98
CA PRO A 40 -4.26 15.62 -22.47
C PRO A 40 -4.82 16.47 -21.34
N HIS A 41 -4.60 17.77 -21.40
CA HIS A 41 -5.24 18.77 -20.55
C HIS A 41 -6.72 18.89 -20.95
N TYR A 42 -7.52 17.98 -20.47
CA TYR A 42 -8.96 18.09 -20.61
C TYR A 42 -9.54 18.57 -19.28
N GLU A 43 -10.54 19.43 -19.34
CA GLU A 43 -11.44 19.74 -18.22
C GLU A 43 -11.96 18.45 -17.55
N HIS A 44 -11.82 17.33 -18.25
CA HIS A 44 -12.11 15.98 -17.78
C HIS A 44 -10.86 15.09 -17.88
N TRP A 45 -10.01 15.08 -16.87
CA TRP A 45 -8.93 14.10 -16.68
C TRP A 45 -9.39 12.61 -16.63
N SER A 46 -10.66 12.38 -16.93
CA SER A 46 -11.33 11.08 -16.99
C SER A 46 -10.60 10.01 -17.81
N PRO A 47 -10.07 10.27 -19.03
CA PRO A 47 -9.39 9.23 -19.81
C PRO A 47 -8.06 8.77 -19.20
N THR A 48 -7.26 9.69 -18.66
CA THR A 48 -5.98 9.37 -18.01
C THR A 48 -6.20 8.60 -16.71
N LEU A 49 -7.20 9.00 -15.92
CA LEU A 49 -7.58 8.29 -14.72
C LEU A 49 -8.15 6.89 -15.03
N LYS A 50 -8.94 6.73 -16.09
CA LYS A 50 -9.39 5.41 -16.54
C LYS A 50 -8.21 4.52 -16.92
N ALA A 51 -7.21 5.07 -17.61
CA ALA A 51 -5.98 4.37 -17.97
C ALA A 51 -5.20 3.94 -16.72
N LEU A 52 -4.99 4.86 -15.79
CA LEU A 52 -4.34 4.54 -14.51
C LEU A 52 -5.09 3.42 -13.78
N ASN A 53 -6.41 3.53 -13.62
CA ASN A 53 -7.20 2.50 -12.97
C ASN A 53 -7.12 1.15 -13.70
N ALA A 54 -7.01 1.13 -15.03
CA ALA A 54 -6.79 -0.08 -15.80
C ALA A 54 -5.42 -0.71 -15.48
N LEU A 55 -4.35 0.11 -15.46
CA LEU A 55 -3.00 -0.36 -15.13
C LEU A 55 -2.88 -0.88 -13.68
N LEU A 56 -3.56 -0.22 -12.73
CA LEU A 56 -3.65 -0.72 -11.35
C LEU A 56 -4.37 -2.07 -11.30
N ARG A 57 -5.48 -2.20 -12.03
CA ARG A 57 -6.29 -3.43 -12.05
C ARG A 57 -5.52 -4.64 -12.60
N VAL A 58 -4.71 -4.44 -13.63
CA VAL A 58 -3.83 -5.49 -14.17
C VAL A 58 -2.48 -5.59 -13.43
N ARG A 59 -2.32 -4.83 -12.33
CA ARG A 59 -1.12 -4.82 -11.48
C ARG A 59 0.17 -4.42 -12.20
N ALA A 60 0.05 -3.69 -13.29
CA ALA A 60 1.18 -3.14 -14.03
C ALA A 60 1.84 -1.96 -13.30
N LEU A 61 1.10 -1.29 -12.40
CA LEU A 61 1.58 -0.22 -11.54
C LEU A 61 1.29 -0.55 -10.08
N ARG A 62 2.24 -0.22 -9.20
CA ARG A 62 2.14 -0.41 -7.75
C ARG A 62 2.57 0.86 -7.02
N PRO A 63 1.78 1.94 -7.07
CA PRO A 63 2.11 3.19 -6.39
C PRO A 63 2.34 2.99 -4.90
N SER A 64 3.12 3.89 -4.28
CA SER A 64 3.35 3.87 -2.83
C SER A 64 2.05 4.06 -2.04
N TYR A 65 2.06 3.65 -0.77
CA TYR A 65 0.90 3.89 0.09
C TYR A 65 0.62 5.38 0.28
N SER A 66 1.63 6.24 0.36
CA SER A 66 1.45 7.69 0.43
C SER A 66 0.69 8.22 -0.77
N TRP A 67 1.04 7.76 -1.97
CA TRP A 67 0.31 8.10 -3.19
C TRP A 67 -1.14 7.56 -3.18
N LEU A 68 -1.34 6.29 -2.83
CA LEU A 68 -2.67 5.65 -2.77
C LEU A 68 -3.57 6.25 -1.66
N LEU A 69 -2.99 6.83 -0.63
CA LEU A 69 -3.71 7.49 0.46
C LEU A 69 -4.10 8.92 0.12
N ASP A 70 -3.51 9.56 -0.88
CA ASP A 70 -3.89 10.94 -1.23
C ASP A 70 -5.35 10.98 -1.68
N SER A 71 -6.15 11.77 -0.99
CA SER A 71 -7.61 11.86 -1.22
C SER A 71 -7.98 12.44 -2.59
N LYS A 72 -7.04 13.13 -3.23
CA LYS A 72 -7.23 13.68 -4.59
C LYS A 72 -7.12 12.61 -5.66
N GLN A 73 -6.50 11.45 -5.34
CA GLN A 73 -6.44 10.34 -6.28
C GLN A 73 -7.80 9.64 -6.34
N ARG A 74 -8.48 9.75 -7.47
CA ARG A 74 -9.75 9.07 -7.71
C ARG A 74 -9.54 7.62 -8.16
N VAL A 75 -8.72 6.87 -7.41
CA VAL A 75 -8.53 5.45 -7.66
C VAL A 75 -9.84 4.71 -7.35
N ALA A 76 -10.29 3.92 -8.31
CA ALA A 76 -11.50 3.14 -8.18
C ALA A 76 -11.25 1.85 -7.36
N LEU A 77 -10.95 2.01 -6.07
CA LEU A 77 -10.57 0.92 -5.17
C LEU A 77 -11.61 -0.20 -5.11
N GLY A 78 -12.91 0.14 -5.07
CA GLY A 78 -13.98 -0.85 -5.11
C GLY A 78 -13.94 -1.68 -6.40
N ARG A 79 -13.82 -1.04 -7.56
CA ARG A 79 -13.70 -1.75 -8.85
C ARG A 79 -12.44 -2.60 -8.95
N PHE A 80 -11.36 -2.19 -8.30
CA PHE A 80 -10.15 -3.02 -8.19
C PHE A 80 -10.45 -4.29 -7.41
N LEU A 81 -11.10 -4.19 -6.24
CA LEU A 81 -11.48 -5.34 -5.43
C LEU A 81 -12.45 -6.27 -6.17
N ASP A 82 -13.48 -5.74 -6.80
CA ASP A 82 -14.44 -6.54 -7.56
C ASP A 82 -13.78 -7.35 -8.69
N SER A 83 -12.66 -6.82 -9.22
CA SER A 83 -11.90 -7.52 -10.29
C SER A 83 -10.82 -8.45 -9.76
N ASN A 84 -10.28 -8.24 -8.56
CA ASN A 84 -9.09 -8.93 -8.06
C ASN A 84 -9.29 -9.66 -6.72
N GLY A 85 -10.43 -9.43 -6.02
CA GLY A 85 -10.68 -10.01 -4.71
C GLY A 85 -11.07 -11.49 -4.78
N GLY A 86 -11.70 -11.91 -5.88
CA GLY A 86 -12.07 -13.30 -6.11
C GLY A 86 -12.94 -13.91 -5.01
N PRO A 87 -12.92 -15.24 -4.85
CA PRO A 87 -13.73 -15.93 -3.84
C PRO A 87 -13.41 -15.51 -2.40
N ASP A 88 -12.17 -15.10 -2.13
CA ASP A 88 -11.77 -14.70 -0.78
C ASP A 88 -12.45 -13.40 -0.36
N LEU A 89 -12.71 -12.47 -1.27
CA LEU A 89 -13.47 -11.26 -0.97
C LEU A 89 -14.92 -11.59 -0.61
N GLU A 90 -15.54 -12.49 -1.35
CA GLU A 90 -16.90 -12.94 -1.05
C GLU A 90 -16.96 -13.62 0.33
N ARG A 91 -16.01 -14.51 0.63
CA ARG A 91 -15.90 -15.14 1.95
C ARG A 91 -15.71 -14.09 3.05
N LEU A 92 -14.83 -13.11 2.83
CA LEU A 92 -14.58 -12.02 3.78
C LEU A 92 -15.87 -11.25 4.10
N ARG A 93 -16.67 -10.94 3.08
CA ARG A 93 -17.96 -10.23 3.24
C ARG A 93 -19.01 -11.04 3.99
N THR A 94 -18.88 -12.36 4.07
CA THR A 94 -19.79 -13.23 4.84
C THR A 94 -19.41 -13.36 6.31
N LEU A 95 -18.20 -12.94 6.71
CA LEU A 95 -17.76 -13.05 8.09
C LEU A 95 -18.64 -12.20 9.03
N PRO A 96 -18.98 -12.70 10.23
CA PRO A 96 -19.79 -11.95 11.20
C PRO A 96 -19.21 -10.55 11.50
N ALA A 97 -17.92 -10.47 11.76
CA ALA A 97 -17.23 -9.19 12.04
C ALA A 97 -17.39 -8.15 10.91
N TYR A 98 -17.48 -8.58 9.64
CA TYR A 98 -17.77 -7.69 8.53
C TYR A 98 -19.23 -7.27 8.50
N ARG A 99 -20.16 -8.25 8.62
CA ARG A 99 -21.60 -8.01 8.50
C ARG A 99 -22.15 -7.12 9.63
N ASP A 100 -21.59 -7.27 10.83
CA ASP A 100 -22.00 -6.52 12.02
C ASP A 100 -21.35 -5.13 12.09
N ALA A 101 -20.32 -4.89 11.26
CA ALA A 101 -19.64 -3.62 11.21
C ALA A 101 -20.50 -2.54 10.54
N VAL A 102 -20.39 -1.32 11.03
CA VAL A 102 -21.03 -0.14 10.42
C VAL A 102 -20.58 0.02 8.96
N PRO A 103 -21.46 0.35 8.00
CA PRO A 103 -21.15 0.44 6.58
C PRO A 103 -19.90 1.29 6.26
N LYS A 104 -19.65 2.32 7.03
CA LYS A 104 -18.44 3.14 6.92
C LYS A 104 -17.17 2.33 7.20
N TYR A 105 -17.18 1.46 8.20
CA TYR A 105 -16.03 0.62 8.55
C TYR A 105 -15.81 -0.49 7.54
N GLN A 106 -16.89 -1.07 7.00
CA GLN A 106 -16.81 -2.01 5.88
C GLN A 106 -16.13 -1.36 4.67
N ALA A 107 -16.59 -0.18 4.27
CA ALA A 107 -16.01 0.56 3.14
C ALA A 107 -14.53 0.96 3.39
N ASP A 108 -14.17 1.33 4.61
CA ASP A 108 -12.80 1.69 4.94
C ASP A 108 -11.88 0.44 4.98
N ALA A 109 -12.38 -0.71 5.47
CA ALA A 109 -11.66 -1.99 5.43
C ALA A 109 -11.41 -2.44 3.99
N GLU A 110 -12.41 -2.37 3.11
CA GLU A 110 -12.26 -2.68 1.69
C GLU A 110 -11.26 -1.75 0.99
N LYS A 111 -11.28 -0.44 1.30
CA LYS A 111 -10.29 0.50 0.76
C LYS A 111 -8.87 0.18 1.24
N ALA A 112 -8.71 -0.19 2.51
CA ALA A 112 -7.43 -0.59 3.06
C ALA A 112 -6.92 -1.86 2.35
N LEU A 113 -7.77 -2.88 2.23
CA LEU A 113 -7.47 -4.12 1.53
C LEU A 113 -7.04 -3.87 0.09
N ALA A 114 -7.81 -3.06 -0.65
CA ALA A 114 -7.48 -2.70 -2.04
C ALA A 114 -6.10 -2.05 -2.15
N ARG A 115 -5.78 -1.11 -1.25
CA ARG A 115 -4.47 -0.43 -1.25
C ARG A 115 -3.32 -1.40 -0.98
N VAL A 116 -3.51 -2.30 -0.01
CA VAL A 116 -2.49 -3.31 0.30
C VAL A 116 -2.29 -4.25 -0.89
N MET A 117 -3.36 -4.76 -1.50
CA MET A 117 -3.29 -5.62 -2.69
C MET A 117 -2.65 -4.91 -3.90
N ILE A 118 -2.98 -3.63 -4.13
CA ILE A 118 -2.36 -2.84 -5.21
C ILE A 118 -0.86 -2.72 -4.95
N ARG A 119 -0.46 -2.28 -3.76
CA ARG A 119 0.95 -2.03 -3.45
C ARG A 119 1.80 -3.30 -3.46
N THR A 120 1.29 -4.38 -2.89
CA THR A 120 2.03 -5.65 -2.78
C THR A 120 1.96 -6.50 -4.05
N GLY A 121 0.93 -6.30 -4.87
CA GLY A 121 0.63 -7.18 -5.99
C GLY A 121 0.09 -8.55 -5.59
N LYS A 122 -0.17 -8.78 -4.31
CA LYS A 122 -0.65 -10.05 -3.74
C LYS A 122 -2.16 -10.20 -3.84
N ASN A 123 -2.65 -11.44 -3.88
CA ASN A 123 -4.05 -11.77 -3.65
C ASN A 123 -4.34 -11.82 -2.14
N ILE A 124 -5.61 -11.83 -1.76
CA ILE A 124 -6.03 -11.83 -0.35
C ILE A 124 -5.35 -12.98 0.42
N GLY A 125 -5.41 -14.20 -0.11
CA GLY A 125 -4.80 -15.38 0.53
C GLY A 125 -3.26 -15.38 0.61
N GLN A 126 -2.60 -14.45 -0.05
CA GLN A 126 -1.13 -14.30 -0.04
C GLN A 126 -0.64 -13.17 0.88
N LEU A 127 -1.56 -12.41 1.46
CA LEU A 127 -1.21 -11.32 2.37
C LEU A 127 -0.63 -11.88 3.67
N CYS A 128 0.30 -11.15 4.26
CA CYS A 128 0.90 -11.48 5.55
C CYS A 128 0.84 -10.30 6.51
N GLY A 129 1.14 -10.55 7.78
CA GLY A 129 1.09 -9.53 8.82
C GLY A 129 1.94 -8.31 8.50
N ASP A 130 3.12 -8.50 7.92
CA ASP A 130 4.03 -7.41 7.58
C ASP A 130 3.45 -6.46 6.52
N ASP A 131 2.68 -6.98 5.55
CA ASP A 131 2.01 -6.15 4.54
C ASP A 131 1.05 -5.15 5.19
N LEU A 132 0.27 -5.62 6.16
CA LEU A 132 -0.72 -4.83 6.90
C LEU A 132 -0.05 -3.88 7.91
N LEU A 133 0.99 -4.34 8.60
CA LEU A 133 1.74 -3.52 9.56
C LEU A 133 2.43 -2.35 8.85
N PHE A 134 3.04 -2.59 7.70
CA PHE A 134 3.65 -1.53 6.91
C PHE A 134 2.60 -0.51 6.42
N TYR A 135 1.46 -0.99 5.93
CA TYR A 135 0.35 -0.09 5.57
C TYR A 135 -0.13 0.73 6.76
N ALA A 136 -0.37 0.09 7.91
CA ALA A 136 -0.83 0.74 9.12
C ALA A 136 0.17 1.79 9.65
N ASP A 137 1.47 1.54 9.50
CA ASP A 137 2.51 2.51 9.86
C ASP A 137 2.47 3.75 8.97
N VAL A 138 2.31 3.58 7.66
CA VAL A 138 2.17 4.72 6.74
C VAL A 138 0.88 5.51 7.03
N VAL A 139 -0.24 4.84 7.32
CA VAL A 139 -1.49 5.52 7.70
C VAL A 139 -1.27 6.35 8.98
N ARG A 140 -0.60 5.77 9.97
CA ARG A 140 -0.29 6.43 11.23
C ARG A 140 0.57 7.69 11.04
N THR A 141 1.63 7.59 10.25
CA THR A 141 2.55 8.71 9.99
C THR A 141 1.93 9.80 9.13
N SER A 142 0.92 9.47 8.32
CA SER A 142 0.18 10.44 7.51
C SER A 142 -0.85 11.27 8.28
N GLY A 143 -1.00 11.06 9.60
CA GLY A 143 -1.98 11.76 10.45
C GLY A 143 -3.43 11.37 10.17
N ARG A 144 -3.68 10.30 9.41
CA ARG A 144 -5.03 9.82 9.08
C ARG A 144 -5.61 8.98 10.21
N GLN A 145 -6.94 8.92 10.28
CA GLN A 145 -7.63 8.05 11.22
C GLN A 145 -7.31 6.59 10.91
N ARG A 146 -6.90 5.86 11.94
CA ARG A 146 -6.64 4.43 11.87
C ARG A 146 -7.95 3.67 11.76
N ARG A 147 -8.11 2.90 10.70
CA ARG A 147 -9.31 2.10 10.43
C ARG A 147 -8.96 0.72 9.88
N GLU A 148 -7.71 0.34 10.01
CA GLU A 148 -7.16 -0.94 9.55
C GLU A 148 -7.44 -2.10 10.51
N HIS A 149 -8.00 -1.83 11.71
CA HIS A 149 -8.30 -2.86 12.70
C HIS A 149 -9.27 -3.92 12.16
N LEU A 150 -10.37 -3.47 11.54
CA LEU A 150 -11.36 -4.39 11.01
C LEU A 150 -10.76 -5.31 9.93
N ILE A 151 -9.98 -4.77 8.99
CA ILE A 151 -9.38 -5.61 7.95
C ILE A 151 -8.37 -6.62 8.53
N TRP A 152 -7.65 -6.25 9.60
CA TRP A 152 -6.78 -7.18 10.30
C TRP A 152 -7.57 -8.37 10.86
N GLU A 153 -8.61 -8.11 11.63
CA GLU A 153 -9.47 -9.14 12.24
C GLU A 153 -10.12 -10.05 11.19
N LEU A 154 -10.57 -9.45 10.08
CA LEU A 154 -11.14 -10.19 8.96
C LEU A 154 -10.12 -11.13 8.30
N LEU A 155 -8.88 -10.70 8.11
CA LEU A 155 -7.83 -11.53 7.51
C LEU A 155 -7.32 -12.61 8.48
N VAL A 156 -7.33 -12.37 9.79
CA VAL A 156 -7.12 -13.42 10.80
C VAL A 156 -8.22 -14.48 10.70
N ALA A 157 -9.48 -14.05 10.68
CA ALA A 157 -10.62 -14.95 10.61
C ALA A 157 -10.72 -15.71 9.27
N LEU A 158 -10.28 -15.09 8.16
CA LEU A 158 -10.27 -15.70 6.83
C LEU A 158 -9.14 -16.73 6.67
N GLY A 159 -8.04 -16.58 7.43
CA GLY A 159 -6.90 -17.50 7.46
C GLY A 159 -5.54 -16.94 7.06
N PRO A 160 -5.40 -15.95 6.16
CA PRO A 160 -4.09 -15.43 5.75
C PRO A 160 -3.21 -14.96 6.91
N LEU A 161 -3.82 -14.47 7.99
CA LEU A 161 -3.13 -14.03 9.21
C LEU A 161 -3.43 -14.91 10.42
N ALA A 162 -3.79 -16.18 10.23
CA ALA A 162 -4.20 -17.08 11.32
C ALA A 162 -3.11 -17.29 12.39
N GLU A 163 -1.84 -17.16 12.03
CA GLU A 163 -0.70 -17.28 12.96
C GLU A 163 -0.40 -15.98 13.71
N GLU A 164 -1.01 -14.87 13.32
CA GLU A 164 -0.82 -13.59 13.97
C GLU A 164 -1.76 -13.43 15.17
N ALA A 165 -1.44 -12.46 16.05
CA ALA A 165 -2.37 -12.13 17.13
C ALA A 165 -3.73 -11.66 16.59
N PRO A 166 -4.84 -11.95 17.30
CA PRO A 166 -6.20 -11.73 16.81
C PRO A 166 -6.52 -10.27 16.49
N THR A 167 -5.78 -9.33 17.07
CA THR A 167 -5.95 -7.90 16.79
C THR A 167 -4.63 -7.25 16.40
N LEU A 168 -4.69 -6.26 15.53
CA LEU A 168 -3.54 -5.45 15.13
C LEU A 168 -2.84 -4.83 16.35
N ARG A 169 -3.59 -4.42 17.37
CA ARG A 169 -3.02 -3.87 18.60
C ARG A 169 -2.22 -4.91 19.39
N ALA A 170 -2.75 -6.14 19.50
CA ALA A 170 -2.05 -7.23 20.17
C ALA A 170 -0.76 -7.61 19.43
N THR A 171 -0.80 -7.64 18.09
CA THR A 171 0.39 -7.87 17.26
C THR A 171 1.45 -6.80 17.49
N TRP A 172 1.07 -5.52 17.51
CA TRP A 172 2.03 -4.46 17.83
C TRP A 172 2.62 -4.59 19.23
N SER A 173 1.82 -5.01 20.21
CA SER A 173 2.31 -5.22 21.57
C SER A 173 3.24 -6.43 21.67
N ALA A 174 2.91 -7.52 20.96
CA ALA A 174 3.69 -8.75 20.98
C ALA A 174 5.05 -8.62 20.24
N ARG A 175 5.07 -7.84 19.13
CA ARG A 175 6.32 -7.55 18.41
C ARG A 175 7.18 -6.50 19.14
N GLY A 176 6.87 -6.30 20.42
CA GLY A 176 7.46 -5.29 21.27
C GLY A 176 7.16 -3.93 20.66
N ASN A 177 6.32 -3.14 21.26
CA ASN A 177 5.90 -1.80 20.81
C ASN A 177 7.11 -0.94 20.37
N THR A 178 7.93 -1.55 19.57
CA THR A 178 9.13 -1.02 19.03
C THR A 178 8.69 -0.10 17.92
N ARG A 179 8.40 1.14 18.34
CA ARG A 179 8.65 2.30 17.50
C ARG A 179 10.09 2.28 16.96
N GLN A 180 10.85 1.28 17.32
CA GLN A 180 12.21 1.01 16.91
C GLN A 180 12.19 -0.17 15.94
N HIS A 181 12.29 0.14 14.65
CA HIS A 181 12.82 -0.80 13.69
C HIS A 181 14.20 -1.29 14.23
N SER A 182 14.56 -2.55 14.00
CA SER A 182 15.92 -2.97 14.31
C SER A 182 16.91 -1.99 13.67
N ALA A 183 18.04 -1.76 14.30
CA ALA A 183 19.07 -0.87 13.79
C ALA A 183 19.41 -1.21 12.33
N ALA A 184 19.53 -2.50 12.00
CA ALA A 184 19.75 -2.97 10.64
C ALA A 184 18.63 -2.53 9.68
N THR A 185 17.34 -2.71 10.05
CA THR A 185 16.20 -2.29 9.24
C THR A 185 16.17 -0.77 9.03
N LEU A 186 16.56 0.01 10.04
CA LEU A 186 16.66 1.47 9.91
C LEU A 186 17.72 1.86 8.88
N VAL A 187 18.89 1.25 8.98
CA VAL A 187 20.02 1.53 8.08
C VAL A 187 19.69 1.11 6.64
N ASP A 188 19.08 -0.06 6.47
CA ASP A 188 18.67 -0.57 5.14
C ASP A 188 17.60 0.31 4.47
N ARG A 189 16.75 0.96 5.24
CA ARG A 189 15.73 1.90 4.75
C ARG A 189 16.33 3.10 4.02
N TYR A 190 17.56 3.49 4.38
CA TYR A 190 18.28 4.59 3.73
C TYR A 190 19.13 4.14 2.54
N GLY A 191 19.04 2.86 2.16
CA GLY A 191 19.74 2.32 0.99
C GLY A 191 21.27 2.36 1.13
N ILE A 192 21.80 2.31 2.36
CA ILE A 192 23.24 2.31 2.62
C ILE A 192 23.79 0.96 2.17
N PRO A 193 24.75 0.93 1.21
CA PRO A 193 25.32 -0.31 0.71
C PRO A 193 25.96 -1.13 1.83
N ALA A 194 25.95 -2.47 1.67
CA ALA A 194 26.65 -3.36 2.58
C ALA A 194 28.16 -3.00 2.61
N SER A 195 28.58 -2.42 3.72
CA SER A 195 29.94 -1.89 3.91
C SER A 195 30.24 -1.76 5.41
N GLY A 196 31.52 -1.61 5.77
CA GLY A 196 31.92 -1.35 7.15
C GLY A 196 31.22 -0.13 7.79
N VAL A 197 30.83 0.85 7.00
CA VAL A 197 30.04 2.02 7.46
C VAL A 197 28.63 1.60 7.88
N ARG A 198 27.99 0.70 7.12
CA ARG A 198 26.69 0.13 7.48
C ARG A 198 26.76 -0.60 8.83
N ASP A 199 27.78 -1.43 9.02
CA ASP A 199 27.94 -2.23 10.24
C ASP A 199 28.21 -1.33 11.45
N LEU A 200 29.02 -0.28 11.30
CA LEU A 200 29.23 0.72 12.34
C LEU A 200 27.94 1.47 12.70
N LEU A 201 27.12 1.85 11.72
CA LEU A 201 25.84 2.51 11.98
C LEU A 201 24.85 1.59 12.68
N VAL A 202 24.81 0.32 12.29
CA VAL A 202 23.95 -0.68 12.95
C VAL A 202 24.39 -0.84 14.41
N GLY A 203 25.68 -1.07 14.66
CA GLY A 203 26.21 -1.20 16.02
C GLY A 203 25.96 0.03 16.90
N TYR A 204 26.17 1.24 16.36
CA TYR A 204 25.88 2.48 17.07
C TYR A 204 24.38 2.64 17.41
N LEU A 205 23.50 2.29 16.48
CA LEU A 205 22.05 2.36 16.74
C LEU A 205 21.60 1.28 17.74
N GLU A 206 22.21 0.10 17.74
CA GLU A 206 21.93 -0.94 18.74
C GLU A 206 22.34 -0.51 20.15
N GLU A 207 23.47 0.18 20.31
CA GLU A 207 23.89 0.75 21.60
C GLU A 207 22.94 1.86 22.10
N LEU A 208 22.32 2.61 21.20
CA LEU A 208 21.37 3.68 21.56
C LEU A 208 19.96 3.19 21.82
N GLN A 209 19.61 1.96 21.43
CA GLN A 209 18.30 1.38 21.67
C GLN A 209 18.22 0.89 23.12
N PRO A 210 17.39 1.48 23.99
CA PRO A 210 17.22 0.96 25.34
C PRO A 210 16.59 -0.43 25.27
N ASN A 211 17.16 -1.38 25.99
CA ASN A 211 16.63 -2.72 26.23
C ASN A 211 15.23 -2.66 26.88
#